data_3cb6c67759d65d5640b153a581ad134b
#
_entry.id   3cb6c67759d65d5640b153a581ad134b
#
_cell.length_a   1.000
_cell.length_b   1.000
_cell.length_c   1.000
_cell.angle_alpha   90.00
_cell.angle_beta   90.00
_cell.angle_gamma   90.00
#
_symmetry.space_group_name_H-M   'P 1'
#
loop_
_entity.id
_entity.type
_entity.pdbx_description
1 polymer ?
#
loop_
_entity_poly.entity_id
_entity_poly.type
_entity_poly.pdbx_seq_one_letter_code
_entity_poly.pdbx_strand_id
1 'polypeptide(L)'
;TLHNEDEIQRKDIRIGDTIKIQRAGDVIPQVVSVDISKRDKNVIKFIFPTKCLCGSETKKDFSLSTKKHDAVRRCTKGYDCKYTAKEKLKHIVSKEAFNIDGLGKKVIEQFWDLKLINEPANIFELNYNKIEKLEGWGELSISNLKKAITRSQSITLDRFIFSIGIRHIGQENAKILAGFL
;
A
#
# COMPACT_ATOMS: atom_id res chain seq x y z
N THR A 1 -16.60 5.26 1.52
CA THR A 1 -15.34 4.66 2.01
C THR A 1 -15.63 3.69 3.14
N LEU A 2 -15.41 2.38 2.90
CA LEU A 2 -15.72 1.31 3.86
C LEU A 2 -14.47 0.63 4.42
N HIS A 3 -13.31 1.30 4.37
CA HIS A 3 -12.08 0.81 4.95
C HIS A 3 -11.87 1.24 6.41
N ASN A 4 -12.69 2.16 6.92
CA ASN A 4 -12.63 2.67 8.28
C ASN A 4 -13.59 1.91 9.17
N GLU A 5 -13.06 1.09 10.09
CA GLU A 5 -13.82 0.30 11.05
C GLU A 5 -14.73 1.18 11.92
N ASP A 6 -14.24 2.32 12.38
CA ASP A 6 -14.98 3.22 13.28
C ASP A 6 -16.19 3.83 12.57
N GLU A 7 -16.07 4.15 11.28
CA GLU A 7 -17.19 4.64 10.47
C GLU A 7 -18.26 3.57 10.22
N ILE A 8 -17.83 2.33 9.97
CA ILE A 8 -18.76 1.19 9.80
C ILE A 8 -19.53 0.97 11.12
N GLN A 9 -18.84 0.99 12.24
CA GLN A 9 -19.46 0.81 13.57
C GLN A 9 -20.36 1.98 13.94
N ARG A 10 -19.90 3.22 13.72
CA ARG A 10 -20.66 4.44 14.06
C ARG A 10 -21.96 4.56 13.29
N LYS A 11 -21.96 4.14 12.02
CA LYS A 11 -23.13 4.18 11.13
C LYS A 11 -23.92 2.88 11.13
N ASP A 12 -23.50 1.87 11.90
CA ASP A 12 -24.06 0.51 11.93
C ASP A 12 -24.30 -0.06 10.51
N ILE A 13 -23.29 0.06 9.64
CA ILE A 13 -23.39 -0.42 8.25
C ILE A 13 -23.27 -1.93 8.23
N ARG A 14 -24.24 -2.61 7.58
CA ARG A 14 -24.29 -4.06 7.43
C ARG A 14 -24.36 -4.47 5.97
N ILE A 15 -23.95 -5.71 5.68
CA ILE A 15 -24.06 -6.26 4.34
C ILE A 15 -25.54 -6.45 4.00
N GLY A 16 -25.98 -5.93 2.84
CA GLY A 16 -27.38 -5.95 2.43
C GLY A 16 -28.17 -4.68 2.76
N ASP A 17 -27.59 -3.73 3.50
CA ASP A 17 -28.26 -2.46 3.80
C ASP A 17 -28.50 -1.62 2.54
N THR A 18 -29.63 -0.93 2.52
CA THR A 18 -29.87 0.20 1.61
C THR A 18 -29.21 1.43 2.20
N ILE A 19 -28.32 2.07 1.43
CA ILE A 19 -27.52 3.20 1.89
C ILE A 19 -27.74 4.46 1.04
N LYS A 20 -27.63 5.62 1.67
CA LYS A 20 -27.54 6.92 1.00
C LYS A 20 -26.05 7.26 0.77
N ILE A 21 -25.70 7.54 -0.48
CA ILE A 21 -24.34 7.86 -0.88
C ILE A 21 -24.28 9.31 -1.35
N GLN A 22 -23.18 10.01 -1.03
CA GLN A 22 -22.82 11.28 -1.65
C GLN A 22 -21.39 11.23 -2.18
N ARG A 23 -21.05 12.07 -3.15
CA ARG A 23 -19.65 12.32 -3.52
C ARG A 23 -19.04 13.29 -2.51
N ALA A 24 -17.91 12.91 -1.92
CA ALA A 24 -17.08 13.81 -1.12
C ALA A 24 -16.01 14.38 -2.06
N GLY A 25 -16.10 15.64 -2.42
CA GLY A 25 -15.38 16.18 -3.56
C GLY A 25 -15.85 15.49 -4.86
N ASP A 26 -15.14 15.67 -5.96
CA ASP A 26 -15.57 15.11 -7.24
C ASP A 26 -15.28 13.61 -7.45
N VAL A 27 -14.62 12.92 -6.51
CA VAL A 27 -14.01 11.61 -6.82
C VAL A 27 -14.46 10.46 -5.92
N ILE A 28 -14.65 10.64 -4.61
CA ILE A 28 -14.80 9.50 -3.68
C ILE A 28 -16.22 9.38 -3.14
N PRO A 29 -16.94 8.25 -3.42
CA PRO A 29 -18.25 8.02 -2.83
C PRO A 29 -18.14 7.78 -1.32
N GLN A 30 -18.97 8.49 -0.55
CA GLN A 30 -19.07 8.38 0.90
C GLN A 30 -20.47 7.95 1.30
N VAL A 31 -20.56 6.98 2.21
CA VAL A 31 -21.83 6.59 2.83
C VAL A 31 -22.24 7.67 3.81
N VAL A 32 -23.39 8.27 3.58
CA VAL A 32 -23.99 9.30 4.47
C VAL A 32 -24.72 8.63 5.62
N SER A 33 -25.67 7.76 5.28
CA SER A 33 -26.53 7.07 6.25
C SER A 33 -27.02 5.73 5.71
N VAL A 34 -27.51 4.90 6.60
CA VAL A 34 -28.24 3.66 6.32
C VAL A 34 -29.74 3.94 6.40
N ASP A 35 -30.51 3.41 5.47
CA ASP A 35 -31.98 3.41 5.53
C ASP A 35 -32.44 2.18 6.33
N ILE A 36 -32.58 2.39 7.64
CA ILE A 36 -32.95 1.32 8.57
C ILE A 36 -34.37 0.77 8.27
N SER A 37 -35.26 1.59 7.68
CA SER A 37 -36.61 1.15 7.34
C SER A 37 -36.66 0.05 6.28
N LYS A 38 -35.59 -0.01 5.44
CA LYS A 38 -35.42 -1.00 4.38
C LYS A 38 -34.50 -2.16 4.77
N ARG A 39 -34.01 -2.17 6.02
CA ARG A 39 -33.12 -3.24 6.48
C ARG A 39 -33.88 -4.53 6.68
N ASP A 40 -33.41 -5.63 6.12
CA ASP A 40 -33.92 -6.96 6.39
C ASP A 40 -33.67 -7.34 7.85
N LYS A 41 -34.67 -8.02 8.47
CA LYS A 41 -34.60 -8.44 9.88
C LYS A 41 -33.46 -9.44 10.15
N ASN A 42 -33.00 -10.17 9.14
CA ASN A 42 -31.97 -11.21 9.23
C ASN A 42 -30.55 -10.69 8.98
N VAL A 43 -30.39 -9.39 8.73
CA VAL A 43 -29.07 -8.80 8.43
C VAL A 43 -28.17 -8.83 9.66
N ILE A 44 -27.04 -9.52 9.55
CA ILE A 44 -26.06 -9.69 10.62
C ILE A 44 -25.14 -8.48 10.69
N LYS A 45 -24.76 -8.10 11.91
CA LYS A 45 -23.79 -7.03 12.13
C LYS A 45 -22.45 -7.40 11.48
N PHE A 46 -21.87 -6.46 10.71
CA PHE A 46 -20.56 -6.66 10.11
C PHE A 46 -19.47 -6.65 11.18
N ILE A 47 -18.66 -7.70 11.21
CA ILE A 47 -17.49 -7.82 12.07
C ILE A 47 -16.25 -7.50 11.23
N PHE A 48 -15.57 -6.42 11.59
CA PHE A 48 -14.35 -6.02 10.87
C PHE A 48 -13.24 -7.04 11.08
N PRO A 49 -12.54 -7.48 10.00
CA PRO A 49 -11.50 -8.52 10.12
C PRO A 49 -10.35 -8.10 11.05
N THR A 50 -10.07 -8.94 12.03
CA THR A 50 -8.95 -8.74 12.97
C THR A 50 -7.70 -9.50 12.57
N LYS A 51 -7.78 -10.34 11.55
CA LYS A 51 -6.64 -11.10 10.99
C LYS A 51 -6.26 -10.58 9.62
N CYS A 52 -4.96 -10.49 9.38
CA CYS A 52 -4.38 -10.23 8.08
C CYS A 52 -4.50 -11.46 7.18
N LEU A 53 -4.44 -11.27 5.87
CA LEU A 53 -4.39 -12.39 4.89
C LEU A 53 -3.20 -13.34 5.09
N CYS A 54 -2.16 -12.92 5.81
CA CYS A 54 -1.05 -13.79 6.21
C CYS A 54 -1.33 -14.63 7.46
N GLY A 55 -2.55 -14.55 8.02
CA GLY A 55 -2.98 -15.26 9.22
C GLY A 55 -2.65 -14.55 10.55
N SER A 56 -1.78 -13.55 10.54
CA SER A 56 -1.39 -12.81 11.75
C SER A 56 -2.46 -11.81 12.17
N GLU A 57 -2.46 -11.43 13.43
CA GLU A 57 -3.35 -10.39 13.95
C GLU A 57 -3.06 -9.02 13.33
N THR A 58 -4.10 -8.18 13.33
CA THR A 58 -4.00 -6.78 12.99
C THR A 58 -4.24 -5.91 14.22
N LYS A 59 -3.50 -4.81 14.34
CA LYS A 59 -3.66 -3.83 15.43
C LYS A 59 -3.90 -2.43 14.87
N LYS A 60 -4.63 -1.62 15.64
CA LYS A 60 -4.66 -0.17 15.49
C LYS A 60 -3.53 0.41 16.32
N ASP A 61 -2.66 1.21 15.72
CA ASP A 61 -1.57 1.85 16.45
C ASP A 61 -2.12 2.98 17.32
N PHE A 62 -1.48 3.18 18.47
CA PHE A 62 -1.82 4.25 19.38
C PHE A 62 -0.88 5.44 19.14
N SER A 63 -1.44 6.60 18.85
CA SER A 63 -0.67 7.84 18.70
C SER A 63 -0.50 8.52 20.06
N LEU A 64 0.74 8.66 20.49
CA LEU A 64 1.07 9.36 21.75
C LEU A 64 0.73 10.86 21.68
N SER A 65 0.86 11.49 20.52
CA SER A 65 0.60 12.90 20.32
C SER A 65 -0.89 13.25 20.39
N THR A 66 -1.74 12.41 19.77
CA THR A 66 -3.19 12.62 19.72
C THR A 66 -3.94 11.88 20.83
N LYS A 67 -3.27 10.97 21.55
CA LYS A 67 -3.85 10.04 22.54
C LYS A 67 -5.04 9.24 22.00
N LYS A 68 -5.00 8.90 20.70
CA LYS A 68 -6.05 8.14 20.01
C LYS A 68 -5.44 6.98 19.23
N HIS A 69 -6.26 5.96 18.99
CA HIS A 69 -5.89 4.89 18.07
C HIS A 69 -6.09 5.33 16.61
N ASP A 70 -5.22 4.83 15.72
CA ASP A 70 -5.40 4.99 14.28
C ASP A 70 -6.74 4.38 13.84
N ALA A 71 -7.34 5.00 12.81
CA ALA A 71 -8.56 4.46 12.19
C ALA A 71 -8.31 3.16 11.39
N VAL A 72 -7.05 2.89 11.04
CA VAL A 72 -6.65 1.79 10.16
C VAL A 72 -5.94 0.70 10.95
N ARG A 73 -6.39 -0.55 10.78
CA ARG A 73 -5.69 -1.74 11.28
C ARG A 73 -4.52 -2.10 10.39
N ARG A 74 -3.43 -2.55 10.99
CA ARG A 74 -2.23 -3.00 10.31
C ARG A 74 -1.78 -4.37 10.80
N CYS A 75 -1.16 -5.15 9.91
CA CYS A 75 -0.58 -6.43 10.26
C CYS A 75 0.55 -6.25 11.28
N THR A 76 0.53 -7.06 12.34
CA THR A 76 1.56 -7.01 13.40
C THR A 76 2.91 -7.55 12.97
N LYS A 77 2.97 -8.32 11.88
CA LYS A 77 4.22 -8.85 11.32
C LYS A 77 5.06 -7.81 10.57
N GLY A 78 4.50 -6.64 10.25
CA GLY A 78 5.23 -5.61 9.53
C GLY A 78 5.83 -6.13 8.21
N TYR A 79 7.15 -6.10 8.07
CA TYR A 79 7.87 -6.55 6.87
C TYR A 79 7.87 -8.06 6.65
N ASP A 80 7.71 -8.86 7.70
CA ASP A 80 7.61 -10.33 7.58
C ASP A 80 6.25 -10.76 7.00
N CYS A 81 5.33 -9.83 6.84
CA CYS A 81 4.08 -10.05 6.13
C CYS A 81 4.30 -9.86 4.63
N LYS A 82 4.20 -10.93 3.84
CA LYS A 82 4.36 -10.88 2.38
C LYS A 82 3.49 -9.82 1.68
N TYR A 83 2.30 -9.55 2.19
CA TYR A 83 1.41 -8.53 1.62
C TYR A 83 1.94 -7.12 1.90
N THR A 84 2.38 -6.86 3.13
CA THR A 84 2.98 -5.58 3.49
C THR A 84 4.30 -5.35 2.75
N ALA A 85 5.14 -6.38 2.66
CA ALA A 85 6.44 -6.30 1.96
C ALA A 85 6.26 -6.01 0.47
N LYS A 86 5.33 -6.71 -0.21
CA LYS A 86 5.01 -6.44 -1.63
C LYS A 86 4.54 -4.99 -1.86
N GLU A 87 3.66 -4.47 -1.00
CA GLU A 87 3.18 -3.09 -1.14
C GLU A 87 4.30 -2.06 -0.91
N LYS A 88 5.23 -2.35 0.00
CA LYS A 88 6.41 -1.49 0.21
C LYS A 88 7.36 -1.51 -0.99
N LEU A 89 7.59 -2.67 -1.60
CA LEU A 89 8.38 -2.75 -2.84
C LEU A 89 7.72 -1.94 -3.97
N LYS A 90 6.39 -2.05 -4.12
CA LYS A 90 5.63 -1.24 -5.09
C LYS A 90 5.75 0.26 -4.81
N HIS A 91 5.74 0.65 -3.53
CA HIS A 91 5.93 2.04 -3.14
C HIS A 91 7.34 2.56 -3.49
N ILE A 92 8.38 1.78 -3.15
CA ILE A 92 9.77 2.16 -3.43
C ILE A 92 10.03 2.39 -4.91
N VAL A 93 9.49 1.57 -5.80
CA VAL A 93 9.70 1.72 -7.24
C VAL A 93 8.78 2.73 -7.90
N SER A 94 7.83 3.31 -7.16
CA SER A 94 6.84 4.25 -7.68
C SER A 94 7.47 5.52 -8.25
N LYS A 95 6.69 6.21 -9.10
CA LYS A 95 7.12 7.44 -9.78
C LYS A 95 7.61 8.51 -8.82
N GLU A 96 7.00 8.63 -7.68
CA GLU A 96 7.29 9.62 -6.65
C GLU A 96 8.49 9.26 -5.77
N ALA A 97 8.85 7.97 -5.74
CA ALA A 97 10.02 7.43 -5.00
C ALA A 97 11.22 7.25 -5.95
N PHE A 98 11.72 6.04 -6.13
CA PHE A 98 12.87 5.77 -7.00
C PHE A 98 12.58 5.88 -8.50
N ASN A 99 11.30 5.88 -8.92
CA ASN A 99 10.87 6.00 -10.31
C ASN A 99 11.54 4.98 -11.24
N ILE A 100 11.39 3.70 -10.93
CA ILE A 100 12.02 2.63 -11.71
C ILE A 100 11.04 2.12 -12.77
N ASP A 101 11.19 2.62 -13.99
CA ASP A 101 10.40 2.16 -15.12
C ASP A 101 10.67 0.66 -15.38
N GLY A 102 9.62 -0.08 -15.69
CA GLY A 102 9.69 -1.52 -15.90
C GLY A 102 9.37 -2.36 -14.66
N LEU A 103 9.43 -1.81 -13.44
CA LEU A 103 9.04 -2.49 -12.21
C LEU A 103 7.61 -2.12 -11.78
N GLY A 104 6.64 -2.32 -12.66
CA GLY A 104 5.22 -2.14 -12.33
C GLY A 104 4.71 -3.18 -11.32
N LYS A 105 3.47 -2.97 -10.82
CA LYS A 105 2.87 -3.83 -9.79
C LYS A 105 2.90 -5.32 -10.12
N LYS A 106 2.61 -5.70 -11.37
CA LYS A 106 2.62 -7.10 -11.83
C LYS A 106 4.03 -7.69 -11.83
N VAL A 107 5.02 -6.90 -12.25
CA VAL A 107 6.43 -7.34 -12.27
C VAL A 107 6.97 -7.53 -10.86
N ILE A 108 6.65 -6.62 -9.94
CA ILE A 108 7.00 -6.78 -8.51
C ILE A 108 6.40 -8.08 -7.95
N GLU A 109 5.14 -8.38 -8.25
CA GLU A 109 4.50 -9.62 -7.81
C GLU A 109 5.18 -10.85 -8.42
N GLN A 110 5.45 -10.85 -9.73
CA GLN A 110 6.15 -11.92 -10.41
C GLN A 110 7.56 -12.16 -9.83
N PHE A 111 8.34 -11.09 -9.66
CA PHE A 111 9.70 -11.18 -9.13
C PHE A 111 9.74 -11.63 -7.66
N TRP A 112 8.74 -11.21 -6.88
CA TRP A 112 8.55 -11.71 -5.52
C TRP A 112 8.28 -13.22 -5.50
N ASP A 113 7.32 -13.68 -6.29
CA ASP A 113 6.91 -15.09 -6.31
C ASP A 113 8.03 -16.00 -6.83
N LEU A 114 8.89 -15.49 -7.73
CA LEU A 114 10.11 -16.14 -8.22
C LEU A 114 11.32 -15.97 -7.27
N LYS A 115 11.15 -15.31 -6.13
CA LYS A 115 12.22 -15.02 -5.17
C LYS A 115 13.42 -14.27 -5.77
N LEU A 116 13.17 -13.45 -6.78
CA LEU A 116 14.17 -12.55 -7.36
C LEU A 116 14.32 -11.28 -6.50
N ILE A 117 13.23 -10.84 -5.85
CA ILE A 117 13.19 -9.74 -4.91
C ILE A 117 12.35 -10.11 -3.69
N ASN A 118 12.81 -9.81 -2.49
CA ASN A 118 12.06 -9.91 -1.21
C ASN A 118 12.29 -8.69 -0.33
N GLU A 119 13.29 -7.91 -0.63
CA GLU A 119 13.61 -6.66 0.06
C GLU A 119 14.07 -5.59 -0.95
N PRO A 120 14.06 -4.31 -0.57
CA PRO A 120 14.43 -3.20 -1.46
C PRO A 120 15.82 -3.30 -2.07
N ALA A 121 16.81 -3.78 -1.34
CA ALA A 121 18.18 -3.91 -1.83
C ALA A 121 18.28 -4.83 -3.05
N ASN A 122 17.50 -5.90 -3.08
CA ASN A 122 17.51 -6.85 -4.21
C ASN A 122 17.12 -6.22 -5.55
N ILE A 123 16.42 -5.08 -5.55
CA ILE A 123 16.07 -4.35 -6.78
C ILE A 123 17.34 -3.89 -7.51
N PHE A 124 18.37 -3.52 -6.75
CA PHE A 124 19.65 -3.03 -7.29
C PHE A 124 20.65 -4.15 -7.59
N GLU A 125 20.32 -5.39 -7.20
CA GLU A 125 21.17 -6.59 -7.36
C GLU A 125 20.47 -7.68 -8.19
N LEU A 126 19.58 -7.30 -9.11
CA LEU A 126 18.78 -8.23 -9.91
C LEU A 126 19.64 -9.16 -10.74
N ASN A 127 19.32 -10.45 -10.72
CA ASN A 127 19.91 -11.44 -11.59
C ASN A 127 19.25 -11.44 -12.98
N TYR A 128 19.78 -10.65 -13.90
CA TYR A 128 19.22 -10.47 -15.23
C TYR A 128 19.22 -11.75 -16.06
N ASN A 129 20.18 -12.67 -15.86
CA ASN A 129 20.21 -13.96 -16.56
C ASN A 129 19.03 -14.87 -16.19
N LYS A 130 18.45 -14.69 -15.00
CA LYS A 130 17.22 -15.37 -14.62
C LYS A 130 16.00 -14.69 -15.21
N ILE A 131 15.99 -13.35 -15.30
CA ILE A 131 14.89 -12.56 -15.83
C ILE A 131 14.74 -12.80 -17.34
N GLU A 132 15.83 -12.90 -18.09
CA GLU A 132 15.85 -13.15 -19.54
C GLU A 132 15.11 -14.43 -19.95
N LYS A 133 15.06 -15.42 -19.06
CA LYS A 133 14.36 -16.69 -19.29
C LYS A 133 12.87 -16.62 -19.04
N LEU A 134 12.36 -15.50 -18.55
CA LEU A 134 10.95 -15.31 -18.24
C LEU A 134 10.18 -14.86 -19.50
N GLU A 135 8.96 -15.36 -19.63
CA GLU A 135 8.06 -14.93 -20.69
C GLU A 135 7.81 -13.40 -20.62
N GLY A 136 7.90 -12.74 -21.77
CA GLY A 136 7.73 -11.29 -21.88
C GLY A 136 8.99 -10.46 -21.62
N TRP A 137 10.13 -11.10 -21.31
CA TRP A 137 11.41 -10.44 -21.06
C TRP A 137 12.41 -10.70 -22.18
N GLY A 138 12.45 -9.82 -23.19
CA GLY A 138 13.48 -9.81 -24.24
C GLY A 138 14.62 -8.84 -23.92
N GLU A 139 15.65 -8.84 -24.74
CA GLU A 139 16.85 -7.99 -24.59
C GLU A 139 16.53 -6.51 -24.37
N LEU A 140 15.55 -5.97 -25.13
CA LEU A 140 15.16 -4.57 -25.02
C LEU A 140 14.55 -4.26 -23.64
N SER A 141 13.67 -5.13 -23.13
CA SER A 141 13.04 -4.96 -21.83
C SER A 141 14.07 -4.99 -20.70
N ILE A 142 15.04 -5.90 -20.79
CA ILE A 142 16.14 -6.03 -19.83
C ILE A 142 17.06 -4.82 -19.90
N SER A 143 17.43 -4.38 -21.11
CA SER A 143 18.25 -3.18 -21.29
C SER A 143 17.59 -1.95 -20.69
N ASN A 144 16.29 -1.78 -20.92
CA ASN A 144 15.52 -0.66 -20.37
C ASN A 144 15.44 -0.73 -18.84
N LEU A 145 15.20 -1.91 -18.28
CA LEU A 145 15.16 -2.10 -16.82
C LEU A 145 16.55 -1.80 -16.20
N LYS A 146 17.64 -2.29 -16.79
CA LYS A 146 19.00 -1.97 -16.33
C LYS A 146 19.25 -0.46 -16.30
N LYS A 147 18.91 0.23 -17.40
CA LYS A 147 19.05 1.70 -17.48
C LYS A 147 18.20 2.41 -16.42
N ALA A 148 16.96 1.97 -16.19
CA ALA A 148 16.07 2.56 -15.21
C ALA A 148 16.62 2.39 -13.79
N ILE A 149 17.12 1.20 -13.44
CA ILE A 149 17.73 0.93 -12.13
C ILE A 149 19.00 1.75 -11.95
N THR A 150 19.90 1.78 -12.95
CA THR A 150 21.12 2.60 -12.86
C THR A 150 20.82 4.07 -12.65
N ARG A 151 19.84 4.62 -13.39
CA ARG A 151 19.39 6.01 -13.23
C ARG A 151 18.85 6.28 -11.82
N SER A 152 18.12 5.32 -11.25
CA SER A 152 17.49 5.46 -9.94
C SER A 152 18.46 5.38 -8.75
N GLN A 153 19.73 5.00 -8.96
CA GLN A 153 20.74 4.99 -7.90
C GLN A 153 21.12 6.40 -7.42
N SER A 154 20.79 7.43 -8.20
CA SER A 154 20.98 8.83 -7.82
C SER A 154 19.62 9.53 -7.79
N ILE A 155 19.09 9.74 -6.60
CA ILE A 155 17.82 10.45 -6.35
C ILE A 155 18.02 11.55 -5.31
N THR A 156 17.10 12.50 -5.28
CA THR A 156 17.12 13.57 -4.27
C THR A 156 16.77 13.04 -2.88
N LEU A 157 17.25 13.71 -1.83
CA LEU A 157 17.05 13.28 -0.45
C LEU A 157 15.56 13.19 -0.07
N ASP A 158 14.74 14.13 -0.54
CA ASP A 158 13.31 14.13 -0.31
C ASP A 158 12.63 12.88 -0.90
N ARG A 159 13.00 12.47 -2.11
CA ARG A 159 12.52 11.24 -2.75
C ARG A 159 12.98 10.00 -1.99
N PHE A 160 14.22 10.00 -1.51
CA PHE A 160 14.74 8.91 -0.70
C PHE A 160 13.96 8.79 0.62
N ILE A 161 13.76 9.89 1.36
CA ILE A 161 12.97 9.91 2.59
C ILE A 161 11.54 9.42 2.34
N PHE A 162 10.91 9.89 1.25
CA PHE A 162 9.57 9.41 0.86
C PHE A 162 9.56 7.91 0.56
N SER A 163 10.58 7.41 -0.16
CA SER A 163 10.67 6.00 -0.59
C SER A 163 10.74 5.01 0.56
N ILE A 164 11.31 5.40 1.69
CA ILE A 164 11.40 4.56 2.91
C ILE A 164 9.98 4.24 3.45
N GLY A 165 8.99 5.09 3.15
CA GLY A 165 7.61 4.89 3.56
C GLY A 165 7.40 5.07 5.06
N ILE A 166 8.09 6.05 5.66
CA ILE A 166 7.91 6.41 7.07
C ILE A 166 6.47 6.90 7.25
N ARG A 167 5.82 6.39 8.29
CA ARG A 167 4.43 6.72 8.56
C ARG A 167 4.25 8.23 8.79
N HIS A 168 3.19 8.78 8.20
CA HIS A 168 2.83 10.20 8.22
C HIS A 168 3.83 11.13 7.49
N ILE A 169 4.83 10.57 6.82
CA ILE A 169 5.74 11.32 5.97
C ILE A 169 5.36 11.08 4.51
N GLY A 170 4.50 11.96 3.99
CA GLY A 170 4.20 12.06 2.57
C GLY A 170 5.27 12.89 1.85
N GLN A 171 5.07 13.13 0.54
CA GLN A 171 6.03 13.87 -0.29
C GLN A 171 6.37 15.26 0.28
N GLU A 172 5.36 16.02 0.72
CA GLU A 172 5.59 17.38 1.25
C GLU A 172 6.39 17.36 2.55
N ASN A 173 6.07 16.45 3.48
CA ASN A 173 6.84 16.31 4.71
C ASN A 173 8.28 15.81 4.43
N ALA A 174 8.45 14.94 3.43
CA ALA A 174 9.78 14.50 3.01
C ALA A 174 10.63 15.65 2.46
N LYS A 175 10.05 16.56 1.66
CA LYS A 175 10.72 17.77 1.17
C LYS A 175 11.13 18.71 2.32
N ILE A 176 10.21 18.92 3.27
CA ILE A 176 10.48 19.75 4.44
C ILE A 176 11.68 19.16 5.23
N LEU A 177 11.65 17.86 5.50
CA LEU A 177 12.74 17.18 6.22
C LEU A 177 14.07 17.25 5.47
N ALA A 178 14.06 17.05 4.15
CA ALA A 178 15.26 17.15 3.32
C ALA A 178 15.86 18.57 3.29
N GLY A 179 15.04 19.59 3.54
CA GLY A 179 15.51 20.99 3.62
C GLY A 179 16.17 21.34 4.96
N PHE A 180 16.04 20.50 5.99
CA PHE A 180 16.69 20.68 7.30
C PHE A 180 17.97 19.86 7.46
N LEU A 181 18.24 18.94 6.55
CA LEU A 181 19.41 18.04 6.54
C LEU A 181 20.44 18.49 5.51
#